data_eb64890ba4157d191aaab05b51bd2c6b
#
_entry.id   eb64890ba4157d191aaab05b51bd2c6b
#
_cell.length_a   1.000
_cell.length_b   1.000
_cell.length_c   1.000
_cell.angle_alpha   90.00
_cell.angle_beta   90.00
_cell.angle_gamma   90.00
#
_symmetry.space_group_name_H-M   'P 1'
#
loop_
_entity.id
_entity.type
_entity.pdbx_description
1 polymer ?
#
loop_
_entity_poly.entity_id
_entity_poly.type
_entity_poly.pdbx_seq_one_letter_code
_entity_poly.pdbx_strand_id
1 'polypeptide(L)'
;MDNKSRILKTAEKLFGELGYAETTYKRIAQEAGIADGLIAHHYGSKENLFQQVEIRILTDLIKKIDESLYYASDGLSSVLNFSKCILKASIMPESGFLTLLRCSPFLANTIDADNSGILAVCTQVVDKMIACLNQGIDDGSIRDDIEPRLVASVIFSTVFGSTRAKLLVQENILGLKFSDDYYPEIVSILTKYLEPAQQPAVED
;
A
#
# COMPACT_ATOMS: atom_id res chain seq x y z
N MET A 1 -19.00 13.31 -14.58
CA MET A 1 -18.04 13.37 -13.45
C MET A 1 -18.18 14.74 -12.82
N ASP A 2 -18.46 14.84 -11.53
CA ASP A 2 -18.60 16.11 -10.84
C ASP A 2 -17.23 16.79 -10.62
N ASN A 3 -17.23 18.07 -10.25
CA ASN A 3 -16.01 18.85 -10.07
C ASN A 3 -15.14 18.27 -8.94
N LYS A 4 -15.76 17.76 -7.86
CA LYS A 4 -15.04 17.18 -6.72
C LYS A 4 -14.21 15.95 -7.15
N SER A 5 -14.82 15.05 -7.91
CA SER A 5 -14.15 13.87 -8.46
C SER A 5 -13.05 14.21 -9.47
N ARG A 6 -13.28 15.27 -10.30
CA ARG A 6 -12.25 15.76 -11.25
C ARG A 6 -11.03 16.31 -10.52
N ILE A 7 -11.26 17.15 -9.51
CA ILE A 7 -10.18 17.69 -8.66
C ILE A 7 -9.36 16.56 -8.06
N LEU A 8 -10.02 15.59 -7.43
CA LEU A 8 -9.36 14.50 -6.72
C LEU A 8 -8.49 13.65 -7.66
N LYS A 9 -9.02 13.27 -8.84
CA LYS A 9 -8.30 12.49 -9.83
C LYS A 9 -7.10 13.26 -10.41
N THR A 10 -7.27 14.56 -10.68
CA THR A 10 -6.19 15.41 -11.19
C THR A 10 -5.12 15.63 -10.13
N ALA A 11 -5.52 15.85 -8.87
CA ALA A 11 -4.59 16.00 -7.76
C ALA A 11 -3.77 14.72 -7.54
N GLU A 12 -4.41 13.55 -7.57
CA GLU A 12 -3.72 12.26 -7.48
C GLU A 12 -2.63 12.11 -8.54
N LYS A 13 -2.95 12.39 -9.81
CA LYS A 13 -1.99 12.36 -10.91
C LYS A 13 -0.81 13.31 -10.65
N LEU A 14 -1.11 14.59 -10.34
CA LEU A 14 -0.07 15.61 -10.17
C LEU A 14 0.80 15.37 -8.93
N PHE A 15 0.24 14.89 -7.83
CA PHE A 15 1.02 14.50 -6.66
C PHE A 15 1.96 13.34 -6.99
N GLY A 16 1.53 12.38 -7.80
CA GLY A 16 2.37 11.26 -8.23
C GLY A 16 3.49 11.67 -9.19
N GLU A 17 3.22 12.62 -10.10
CA GLU A 17 4.19 13.07 -11.10
C GLU A 17 5.19 14.10 -10.53
N LEU A 18 4.69 15.09 -9.80
CA LEU A 18 5.46 16.27 -9.38
C LEU A 18 5.88 16.20 -7.91
N GLY A 19 5.25 15.35 -7.11
CA GLY A 19 5.39 15.34 -5.66
C GLY A 19 4.51 16.39 -4.97
N TYR A 20 4.46 16.29 -3.63
CA TYR A 20 3.59 17.16 -2.82
C TYR A 20 3.96 18.65 -2.94
N ALA A 21 5.25 19.00 -2.82
CA ALA A 21 5.69 20.40 -2.80
C ALA A 21 5.32 21.17 -4.08
N GLU A 22 5.59 20.55 -5.24
CA GLU A 22 5.42 21.17 -6.55
C GLU A 22 3.98 21.19 -7.08
N THR A 23 3.08 20.42 -6.46
CA THR A 23 1.66 20.39 -6.80
C THR A 23 0.95 21.56 -6.14
N THR A 24 0.46 22.52 -6.92
CA THR A 24 -0.28 23.69 -6.45
C THR A 24 -1.73 23.68 -6.90
N TYR A 25 -2.61 24.42 -6.20
CA TYR A 25 -4.01 24.56 -6.59
C TYR A 25 -4.15 25.11 -8.02
N LYS A 26 -3.30 26.06 -8.39
CA LYS A 26 -3.29 26.63 -9.75
C LYS A 26 -3.03 25.55 -10.80
N ARG A 27 -2.05 24.67 -10.57
CA ARG A 27 -1.75 23.54 -11.49
C ARG A 27 -2.92 22.57 -11.56
N ILE A 28 -3.49 22.22 -10.41
CA ILE A 28 -4.63 21.29 -10.36
C ILE A 28 -5.82 21.88 -11.10
N ALA A 29 -6.16 23.15 -10.86
CA ALA A 29 -7.28 23.83 -11.51
C ALA A 29 -7.10 23.92 -13.03
N GLN A 30 -5.90 24.27 -13.48
CA GLN A 30 -5.55 24.35 -14.90
C GLN A 30 -5.68 22.99 -15.58
N GLU A 31 -5.11 21.94 -15.00
CA GLU A 31 -5.17 20.58 -15.55
C GLU A 31 -6.60 20.00 -15.50
N ALA A 32 -7.36 20.30 -14.43
CA ALA A 32 -8.74 19.88 -14.29
C ALA A 32 -9.73 20.71 -15.11
N GLY A 33 -9.31 21.85 -15.69
CA GLY A 33 -10.20 22.76 -16.44
C GLY A 33 -11.31 23.35 -15.58
N ILE A 34 -10.98 23.82 -14.37
CA ILE A 34 -11.92 24.44 -13.41
C ILE A 34 -11.38 25.76 -12.88
N ALA A 35 -12.23 26.54 -12.21
CA ALA A 35 -11.79 27.75 -11.52
C ALA A 35 -10.98 27.43 -10.27
N ASP A 36 -9.89 28.15 -10.01
CA ASP A 36 -8.96 27.94 -8.89
C ASP A 36 -9.68 27.90 -7.52
N GLY A 37 -10.67 28.77 -7.31
CA GLY A 37 -11.41 28.87 -6.06
C GLY A 37 -12.25 27.63 -5.71
N LEU A 38 -12.59 26.79 -6.70
CA LEU A 38 -13.38 25.57 -6.45
C LEU A 38 -12.61 24.53 -5.63
N ILE A 39 -11.29 24.48 -5.75
CA ILE A 39 -10.48 23.53 -4.98
C ILE A 39 -10.53 23.89 -3.49
N ALA A 40 -10.27 25.16 -3.17
CA ALA A 40 -10.36 25.64 -1.80
C ALA A 40 -11.78 25.50 -1.23
N HIS A 41 -12.81 25.72 -2.05
CA HIS A 41 -14.20 25.53 -1.64
C HIS A 41 -14.53 24.08 -1.28
N HIS A 42 -14.02 23.09 -2.03
CA HIS A 42 -14.32 21.66 -1.81
C HIS A 42 -13.45 21.01 -0.75
N TYR A 43 -12.20 21.42 -0.61
CA TYR A 43 -11.20 20.72 0.20
C TYR A 43 -10.56 21.58 1.29
N GLY A 44 -10.74 22.90 1.26
CA GLY A 44 -10.14 23.83 2.21
C GLY A 44 -8.64 23.98 1.99
N SER A 45 -7.83 23.07 2.55
CA SER A 45 -6.37 23.11 2.46
C SER A 45 -5.81 22.06 1.48
N LYS A 46 -4.55 22.23 1.08
CA LYS A 46 -3.81 21.28 0.24
C LYS A 46 -3.57 19.97 0.98
N GLU A 47 -3.37 20.05 2.28
CA GLU A 47 -3.22 18.91 3.20
C GLU A 47 -4.48 18.06 3.18
N ASN A 48 -5.65 18.68 3.35
CA ASN A 48 -6.93 17.97 3.30
C ASN A 48 -7.20 17.35 1.92
N LEU A 49 -6.87 18.05 0.83
CA LEU A 49 -6.97 17.49 -0.52
C LEU A 49 -6.07 16.26 -0.65
N PHE A 50 -4.84 16.36 -0.17
CA PHE A 50 -3.89 15.26 -0.23
C PHE A 50 -4.35 14.06 0.59
N GLN A 51 -4.84 14.26 1.82
CA GLN A 51 -5.43 13.19 2.64
C GLN A 51 -6.61 12.48 1.91
N GLN A 52 -7.47 13.24 1.21
CA GLN A 52 -8.55 12.63 0.44
C GLN A 52 -8.03 11.80 -0.74
N VAL A 53 -6.90 12.20 -1.35
CA VAL A 53 -6.21 11.40 -2.36
C VAL A 53 -5.69 10.11 -1.75
N GLU A 54 -5.05 10.17 -0.58
CA GLU A 54 -4.51 8.99 0.11
C GLU A 54 -5.61 8.01 0.51
N ILE A 55 -6.69 8.51 1.14
CA ILE A 55 -7.85 7.69 1.51
C ILE A 55 -8.43 6.98 0.28
N ARG A 56 -8.53 7.67 -0.85
CA ARG A 56 -9.03 7.09 -2.10
C ARG A 56 -8.10 5.97 -2.59
N ILE A 57 -6.79 6.21 -2.66
CA ILE A 57 -5.81 5.22 -3.12
C ILE A 57 -5.85 3.98 -2.24
N LEU A 58 -5.85 4.16 -0.92
CA LEU A 58 -5.92 3.05 0.04
C LEU A 58 -7.25 2.30 -0.03
N THR A 59 -8.37 3.01 -0.22
CA THR A 59 -9.68 2.39 -0.40
C THR A 59 -9.73 1.54 -1.67
N ASP A 60 -9.16 2.02 -2.76
CA ASP A 60 -9.08 1.25 -4.01
C ASP A 60 -8.11 0.07 -3.90
N LEU A 61 -7.03 0.20 -3.11
CA LEU A 61 -6.15 -0.92 -2.76
C LEU A 61 -6.89 -1.99 -1.95
N ILE A 62 -7.69 -1.61 -0.95
CA ILE A 62 -8.49 -2.55 -0.15
C ILE A 62 -9.42 -3.36 -1.04
N LYS A 63 -10.11 -2.75 -2.01
CA LYS A 63 -10.97 -3.48 -2.95
C LYS A 63 -10.19 -4.54 -3.74
N LYS A 64 -9.00 -4.18 -4.24
CA LYS A 64 -8.14 -5.12 -4.97
C LYS A 64 -7.64 -6.25 -4.06
N ILE A 65 -7.35 -5.96 -2.80
CA ILE A 65 -7.01 -6.97 -1.80
C ILE A 65 -8.21 -7.91 -1.61
N ASP A 66 -9.42 -7.39 -1.37
CA ASP A 66 -10.63 -8.21 -1.20
C ASP A 66 -10.89 -9.12 -2.41
N GLU A 67 -10.74 -8.60 -3.62
CA GLU A 67 -10.81 -9.39 -4.86
C GLU A 67 -9.75 -10.50 -4.89
N SER A 68 -8.53 -10.23 -4.44
CA SER A 68 -7.45 -11.22 -4.41
C SER A 68 -7.66 -12.31 -3.38
N LEU A 69 -8.28 -11.98 -2.25
CA LEU A 69 -8.59 -12.93 -1.18
C LEU A 69 -9.72 -13.90 -1.56
N TYR A 70 -10.62 -13.48 -2.46
CA TYR A 70 -11.74 -14.34 -2.91
C TYR A 70 -11.26 -15.66 -3.54
N TYR A 71 -10.06 -15.68 -4.12
CA TYR A 71 -9.49 -16.86 -4.77
C TYR A 71 -8.52 -17.65 -3.89
N ALA A 72 -8.38 -17.29 -2.61
CA ALA A 72 -7.50 -17.99 -1.69
C ALA A 72 -8.18 -19.28 -1.17
N SER A 73 -7.42 -20.38 -1.09
CA SER A 73 -7.89 -21.68 -0.60
C SER A 73 -7.76 -21.83 0.91
N ASP A 74 -6.82 -21.09 1.53
CA ASP A 74 -6.41 -21.19 2.92
C ASP A 74 -5.79 -19.86 3.38
N GLY A 75 -5.41 -19.78 4.66
CA GLY A 75 -4.85 -18.58 5.22
C GLY A 75 -3.47 -18.24 4.66
N LEU A 76 -2.62 -19.22 4.36
CA LEU A 76 -1.32 -18.98 3.74
C LEU A 76 -1.48 -18.34 2.36
N SER A 77 -2.33 -18.92 1.51
CA SER A 77 -2.63 -18.37 0.19
C SER A 77 -3.26 -16.96 0.28
N SER A 78 -4.06 -16.70 1.32
CA SER A 78 -4.60 -15.36 1.61
C SER A 78 -3.48 -14.35 1.88
N VAL A 79 -2.52 -14.65 2.76
CA VAL A 79 -1.37 -13.80 3.06
C VAL A 79 -0.51 -13.54 1.82
N LEU A 80 -0.25 -14.59 1.03
CA LEU A 80 0.55 -14.49 -0.19
C LEU A 80 -0.15 -13.67 -1.28
N ASN A 81 -1.45 -13.88 -1.49
CA ASN A 81 -2.25 -13.10 -2.46
C ASN A 81 -2.34 -11.63 -2.06
N PHE A 82 -2.54 -11.36 -0.77
CA PHE A 82 -2.50 -10.00 -0.21
C PHE A 82 -1.15 -9.33 -0.49
N SER A 83 -0.05 -9.99 -0.15
CA SER A 83 1.31 -9.47 -0.36
C SER A 83 1.61 -9.21 -1.84
N LYS A 84 1.25 -10.15 -2.72
CA LYS A 84 1.36 -10.00 -4.18
C LYS A 84 0.52 -8.83 -4.70
N CYS A 85 -0.68 -8.61 -4.15
CA CYS A 85 -1.55 -7.50 -4.53
C CYS A 85 -0.88 -6.15 -4.26
N ILE A 86 -0.28 -5.95 -3.08
CA ILE A 86 0.45 -4.72 -2.76
C ILE A 86 1.69 -4.56 -3.63
N LEU A 87 2.50 -5.61 -3.78
CA LEU A 87 3.68 -5.60 -4.63
C LEU A 87 3.32 -5.23 -6.08
N LYS A 88 2.24 -5.79 -6.62
CA LYS A 88 1.74 -5.45 -7.95
C LYS A 88 1.27 -4.00 -8.03
N ALA A 89 0.52 -3.51 -7.02
CA ALA A 89 0.09 -2.13 -6.97
C ALA A 89 1.28 -1.16 -6.96
N SER A 90 2.39 -1.55 -6.33
CA SER A 90 3.59 -0.72 -6.22
C SER A 90 4.35 -0.48 -7.54
N ILE A 91 4.15 -1.33 -8.54
CA ILE A 91 4.78 -1.20 -9.87
C ILE A 91 3.84 -0.67 -10.95
N MET A 92 2.55 -0.56 -10.65
CA MET A 92 1.54 -0.05 -11.59
C MET A 92 1.37 1.46 -11.43
N PRO A 93 1.74 2.30 -12.41
CA PRO A 93 1.61 3.76 -12.31
C PRO A 93 0.19 4.22 -12.02
N GLU A 94 -0.80 3.54 -12.58
CA GLU A 94 -2.23 3.84 -12.43
C GLU A 94 -2.81 3.48 -11.05
N SER A 95 -2.07 2.78 -10.21
CA SER A 95 -2.52 2.39 -8.87
C SER A 95 -2.59 3.55 -7.87
N GLY A 96 -1.92 4.67 -8.18
CA GLY A 96 -1.71 5.77 -7.25
C GLY A 96 -0.76 5.45 -6.10
N PHE A 97 -0.32 4.19 -5.94
CA PHE A 97 0.51 3.75 -4.81
C PHE A 97 1.87 4.45 -4.76
N LEU A 98 2.43 4.80 -5.93
CA LEU A 98 3.64 5.61 -6.02
C LEU A 98 3.46 7.00 -5.41
N THR A 99 2.27 7.57 -5.48
CA THR A 99 1.92 8.85 -4.85
C THR A 99 2.06 8.75 -3.34
N LEU A 100 1.55 7.67 -2.73
CA LEU A 100 1.71 7.40 -1.30
C LEU A 100 3.18 7.31 -0.90
N LEU A 101 4.00 6.59 -1.68
CA LEU A 101 5.41 6.38 -1.35
C LEU A 101 6.27 7.62 -1.53
N ARG A 102 5.97 8.48 -2.51
CA ARG A 102 6.73 9.71 -2.79
C ARG A 102 6.35 10.86 -1.88
N CYS A 103 5.09 10.92 -1.53
CA CYS A 103 4.53 12.06 -0.80
C CYS A 103 4.20 11.74 0.66
N SER A 104 4.63 10.59 1.19
CA SER A 104 4.22 10.04 2.48
C SER A 104 4.08 11.10 3.59
N PRO A 105 2.85 11.37 4.07
CA PRO A 105 2.60 12.31 5.17
C PRO A 105 2.98 11.71 6.53
N PHE A 106 3.24 10.40 6.62
CA PHE A 106 3.78 9.77 7.83
C PHE A 106 5.12 10.39 8.28
N LEU A 107 5.77 11.19 7.39
CA LEU A 107 6.96 11.97 7.70
C LEU A 107 6.68 13.46 7.95
N ALA A 108 5.51 13.96 7.58
CA ALA A 108 5.12 15.33 7.87
C ALA A 108 4.47 15.36 9.25
N ASN A 109 5.21 15.78 10.27
CA ASN A 109 4.70 16.21 11.58
C ASN A 109 3.77 17.43 11.41
N THR A 110 2.71 17.31 10.63
CA THR A 110 1.64 18.31 10.58
C THR A 110 0.73 18.06 11.78
N ILE A 111 1.08 18.69 12.86
CA ILE A 111 0.43 18.59 14.19
C ILE A 111 -1.05 19.02 14.13
N ASP A 112 -1.49 19.72 13.08
CA ASP A 112 -2.81 20.35 12.97
C ASP A 112 -3.79 19.65 12.00
N ALA A 113 -3.40 18.57 11.32
CA ALA A 113 -4.31 17.88 10.41
C ALA A 113 -5.06 16.75 11.15
N ASP A 114 -6.37 16.69 10.96
CA ASP A 114 -7.18 15.54 11.42
C ASP A 114 -6.84 14.31 10.58
N ASN A 115 -5.96 13.47 11.11
CA ASN A 115 -5.51 12.23 10.47
C ASN A 115 -6.44 11.04 10.71
N SER A 116 -7.57 11.22 11.39
CA SER A 116 -8.47 10.13 11.79
C SER A 116 -8.95 9.29 10.61
N GLY A 117 -9.28 9.92 9.49
CA GLY A 117 -9.75 9.23 8.28
C GLY A 117 -8.70 8.32 7.65
N ILE A 118 -7.46 8.80 7.51
CA ILE A 118 -6.39 7.99 6.93
C ILE A 118 -5.96 6.86 7.88
N LEU A 119 -5.88 7.14 9.19
CA LEU A 119 -5.57 6.13 10.19
C LEU A 119 -6.61 5.00 10.17
N ALA A 120 -7.90 5.33 10.06
CA ALA A 120 -8.97 4.33 9.98
C ALA A 120 -8.78 3.40 8.77
N VAL A 121 -8.43 3.93 7.59
CA VAL A 121 -8.21 3.13 6.39
C VAL A 121 -6.92 2.31 6.50
N CYS A 122 -5.84 2.87 7.03
CA CYS A 122 -4.60 2.13 7.31
C CYS A 122 -4.85 0.97 8.28
N THR A 123 -5.61 1.21 9.35
CA THR A 123 -5.98 0.16 10.31
C THR A 123 -6.74 -0.98 9.63
N GLN A 124 -7.68 -0.68 8.72
CA GLN A 124 -8.39 -1.72 7.96
C GLN A 124 -7.42 -2.60 7.14
N VAL A 125 -6.40 -2.01 6.50
CA VAL A 125 -5.40 -2.78 5.74
C VAL A 125 -4.62 -3.71 6.66
N VAL A 126 -4.18 -3.21 7.83
CA VAL A 126 -3.43 -4.00 8.82
C VAL A 126 -4.29 -5.12 9.40
N ASP A 127 -5.52 -4.82 9.81
CA ASP A 127 -6.43 -5.79 10.42
C ASP A 127 -6.78 -6.92 9.44
N LYS A 128 -6.93 -6.62 8.13
CA LYS A 128 -7.13 -7.65 7.10
C LYS A 128 -5.93 -8.60 7.00
N MET A 129 -4.69 -8.11 7.05
CA MET A 129 -3.49 -8.96 7.04
C MET A 129 -3.45 -9.84 8.28
N ILE A 130 -3.74 -9.29 9.47
CA ILE A 130 -3.78 -10.04 10.71
C ILE A 130 -4.87 -11.13 10.65
N ALA A 131 -6.03 -10.81 10.08
CA ALA A 131 -7.10 -11.80 9.89
C ALA A 131 -6.67 -12.97 8.99
N CYS A 132 -5.94 -12.70 7.88
CA CYS A 132 -5.40 -13.74 7.02
C CYS A 132 -4.37 -14.63 7.76
N LEU A 133 -3.50 -14.03 8.58
CA LEU A 133 -2.52 -14.77 9.39
C LEU A 133 -3.21 -15.66 10.43
N ASN A 134 -4.20 -15.13 11.15
CA ASN A 134 -4.98 -15.93 12.12
C ASN A 134 -5.72 -17.07 11.42
N GLN A 135 -6.36 -16.81 10.27
CA GLN A 135 -6.99 -17.86 9.47
C GLN A 135 -6.01 -18.98 9.15
N GLY A 136 -4.78 -18.65 8.73
CA GLY A 136 -3.76 -19.65 8.39
C GLY A 136 -3.27 -20.46 9.60
N ILE A 137 -3.22 -19.86 10.78
CA ILE A 137 -2.93 -20.58 12.03
C ILE A 137 -4.09 -21.52 12.34
N ASP A 138 -5.33 -21.04 12.24
CA ASP A 138 -6.53 -21.82 12.56
C ASP A 138 -6.75 -23.00 11.60
N ASP A 139 -6.44 -22.83 10.30
CA ASP A 139 -6.58 -23.89 9.28
C ASP A 139 -5.31 -24.76 9.12
N GLY A 140 -4.23 -24.44 9.85
CA GLY A 140 -2.97 -25.17 9.87
C GLY A 140 -2.09 -24.95 8.64
N SER A 141 -2.42 -24.00 7.76
CA SER A 141 -1.58 -23.63 6.60
C SER A 141 -0.40 -22.72 6.98
N ILE A 142 -0.47 -22.09 8.15
CA ILE A 142 0.59 -21.26 8.73
C ILE A 142 1.01 -21.87 10.08
N ARG A 143 2.31 -21.83 10.38
CA ARG A 143 2.86 -22.26 11.67
C ARG A 143 2.23 -21.46 12.83
N ASP A 144 2.03 -22.11 13.97
CA ASP A 144 1.32 -21.56 15.13
C ASP A 144 2.20 -20.86 16.17
N ASP A 145 3.54 -20.92 16.01
CA ASP A 145 4.52 -20.33 16.92
C ASP A 145 4.92 -18.89 16.52
N ILE A 146 4.06 -18.18 15.77
CA ILE A 146 4.25 -16.79 15.36
C ILE A 146 3.29 -15.85 16.09
N GLU A 147 3.69 -14.58 16.21
CA GLU A 147 2.81 -13.50 16.66
C GLU A 147 2.29 -12.75 15.42
N PRO A 148 0.97 -12.84 15.08
CA PRO A 148 0.42 -12.34 13.82
C PRO A 148 0.66 -10.85 13.58
N ARG A 149 0.54 -10.01 14.64
CA ARG A 149 0.75 -8.57 14.52
C ARG A 149 2.21 -8.22 14.21
N LEU A 150 3.16 -8.92 14.84
CA LEU A 150 4.59 -8.75 14.56
C LEU A 150 4.92 -9.19 13.13
N VAL A 151 4.41 -10.34 12.71
CA VAL A 151 4.61 -10.86 11.35
C VAL A 151 3.99 -9.92 10.30
N ALA A 152 2.78 -9.40 10.53
CA ALA A 152 2.19 -8.38 9.67
C ALA A 152 3.10 -7.15 9.55
N SER A 153 3.69 -6.68 10.65
CA SER A 153 4.62 -5.55 10.65
C SER A 153 5.87 -5.84 9.81
N VAL A 154 6.42 -7.06 9.89
CA VAL A 154 7.57 -7.50 9.06
C VAL A 154 7.19 -7.55 7.58
N ILE A 155 6.02 -8.13 7.24
CA ILE A 155 5.52 -8.20 5.87
C ILE A 155 5.37 -6.79 5.28
N PHE A 156 4.67 -5.89 5.97
CA PHE A 156 4.49 -4.51 5.51
C PHE A 156 5.82 -3.79 5.35
N SER A 157 6.73 -3.90 6.34
CA SER A 157 8.05 -3.26 6.27
C SER A 157 8.87 -3.77 5.07
N THR A 158 8.81 -5.08 4.79
CA THR A 158 9.50 -5.69 3.65
C THR A 158 8.90 -5.20 2.33
N VAL A 159 7.59 -5.24 2.18
CA VAL A 159 6.90 -4.83 0.95
C VAL A 159 7.09 -3.33 0.68
N PHE A 160 6.85 -2.47 1.67
CA PHE A 160 7.02 -1.01 1.51
C PHE A 160 8.49 -0.64 1.34
N GLY A 161 9.40 -1.23 2.12
CA GLY A 161 10.83 -0.98 2.04
C GLY A 161 11.41 -1.36 0.69
N SER A 162 11.04 -2.53 0.16
CA SER A 162 11.46 -3.01 -1.15
C SER A 162 10.98 -2.11 -2.28
N THR A 163 9.72 -1.70 -2.23
CA THR A 163 9.15 -0.79 -3.22
C THR A 163 9.83 0.57 -3.18
N ARG A 164 10.05 1.12 -1.97
CA ARG A 164 10.75 2.39 -1.80
C ARG A 164 12.20 2.30 -2.27
N ALA A 165 12.90 1.21 -2.00
CA ALA A 165 14.26 0.97 -2.48
C ALA A 165 14.30 0.98 -4.02
N LYS A 166 13.38 0.28 -4.70
CA LYS A 166 13.29 0.28 -6.18
C LYS A 166 13.05 1.68 -6.76
N LEU A 167 12.30 2.56 -6.05
CA LEU A 167 12.02 3.91 -6.49
C LEU A 167 13.17 4.89 -6.28
N LEU A 168 13.94 4.73 -5.20
CA LEU A 168 14.96 5.68 -4.78
C LEU A 168 16.36 5.30 -5.25
N VAL A 169 16.62 4.02 -5.46
CA VAL A 169 17.93 3.52 -5.88
C VAL A 169 17.99 3.54 -7.41
N GLN A 170 18.49 4.64 -7.96
CA GLN A 170 19.03 4.63 -9.31
C GLN A 170 20.16 3.61 -9.34
N GLU A 171 20.12 2.71 -10.31
CA GLU A 171 21.01 1.59 -10.57
C GLU A 171 22.31 1.53 -9.72
N ASN A 172 22.38 0.54 -8.82
CA ASN A 172 23.63 0.04 -8.23
C ASN A 172 24.37 0.84 -7.15
N ILE A 173 23.76 1.77 -6.44
CA ILE A 173 24.46 2.51 -5.36
C ILE A 173 25.03 1.56 -4.28
N LEU A 174 24.36 0.42 -4.02
CA LEU A 174 24.77 -0.56 -3.02
C LEU A 174 25.21 -1.92 -3.62
N GLY A 175 25.35 -2.01 -4.95
CA GLY A 175 25.60 -3.30 -5.62
C GLY A 175 24.41 -4.27 -5.57
N LEU A 176 23.24 -3.82 -5.13
CA LEU A 176 22.03 -4.63 -5.03
C LEU A 176 21.22 -4.52 -6.34
N LYS A 177 20.69 -5.66 -6.80
CA LYS A 177 19.82 -5.69 -7.98
C LYS A 177 18.37 -5.70 -7.52
N PHE A 178 17.60 -4.67 -7.88
CA PHE A 178 16.15 -4.64 -7.76
C PHE A 178 15.52 -5.01 -9.11
N SER A 179 15.75 -6.26 -9.56
CA SER A 179 15.19 -6.81 -10.80
C SER A 179 13.73 -7.20 -10.63
N ASP A 180 13.07 -7.57 -11.71
CA ASP A 180 11.67 -8.04 -11.66
C ASP A 180 11.55 -9.37 -10.89
N ASP A 181 12.64 -10.12 -10.71
CA ASP A 181 12.70 -11.36 -9.91
C ASP A 181 12.68 -11.09 -8.39
N TYR A 182 12.85 -9.85 -7.96
CA TYR A 182 12.89 -9.48 -6.55
C TYR A 182 11.56 -9.76 -5.82
N TYR A 183 10.43 -9.48 -6.46
CA TYR A 183 9.12 -9.72 -5.87
C TYR A 183 8.77 -11.21 -5.73
N PRO A 184 8.99 -12.06 -6.74
CA PRO A 184 8.89 -13.51 -6.56
C PRO A 184 9.74 -14.04 -5.42
N GLU A 185 10.95 -13.50 -5.22
CA GLU A 185 11.82 -13.91 -4.12
C GLU A 185 11.26 -13.52 -2.74
N ILE A 186 10.70 -12.31 -2.59
CA ILE A 186 9.99 -11.92 -1.36
C ILE A 186 8.87 -12.92 -1.06
N VAL A 187 8.05 -13.26 -2.06
CA VAL A 187 6.95 -14.21 -1.88
C VAL A 187 7.48 -15.59 -1.48
N SER A 188 8.58 -16.05 -2.08
CA SER A 188 9.24 -17.32 -1.74
C SER A 188 9.73 -17.34 -0.29
N ILE A 189 10.36 -16.26 0.16
CA ILE A 189 10.83 -16.10 1.54
C ILE A 189 9.65 -16.13 2.51
N LEU A 190 8.58 -15.39 2.22
CA LEU A 190 7.39 -15.35 3.06
C LEU A 190 6.73 -16.74 3.15
N THR A 191 6.62 -17.46 2.02
CA THR A 191 6.08 -18.82 1.99
C THR A 191 6.87 -19.73 2.92
N LYS A 192 8.19 -19.82 2.74
CA LYS A 192 9.06 -20.67 3.55
C LYS A 192 9.06 -20.32 5.03
N TYR A 193 8.90 -19.05 5.36
CA TYR A 193 8.84 -18.60 6.76
C TYR A 193 7.52 -18.96 7.42
N LEU A 194 6.41 -18.90 6.68
CA LEU A 194 5.07 -19.09 7.21
C LEU A 194 4.61 -20.55 7.20
N GLU A 195 5.13 -21.37 6.29
CA GLU A 195 4.77 -22.80 6.24
C GLU A 195 5.07 -23.51 7.57
N PRO A 196 4.18 -24.41 8.02
CA PRO A 196 4.47 -25.27 9.17
C PRO A 196 5.75 -26.05 8.97
N ALA A 197 6.51 -26.26 10.04
CA ALA A 197 7.69 -27.13 9.98
C ALA A 197 7.26 -28.54 9.51
N GLN A 198 7.92 -29.05 8.47
CA GLN A 198 7.68 -30.44 8.05
C GLN A 198 8.03 -31.35 9.24
N GLN A 199 7.04 -32.10 9.72
CA GLN A 199 7.32 -33.14 10.71
C GLN A 199 8.29 -34.14 10.05
N PRO A 200 9.39 -34.51 10.71
CA PRO A 200 10.25 -35.56 10.20
C PRO A 200 9.38 -36.82 9.99
N ALA A 201 9.53 -37.44 8.81
CA ALA A 201 8.86 -38.71 8.53
C ALA A 201 9.15 -39.67 9.70
N VAL A 202 8.12 -40.14 10.36
CA VAL A 202 8.26 -41.23 11.33
C VAL A 202 8.65 -42.44 10.48
N GLU A 203 9.90 -42.83 10.54
CA GLU A 203 10.36 -44.11 9.98
C GLU A 203 9.74 -45.22 10.86
N ASP A 204 8.76 -45.93 10.30
CA ASP A 204 8.20 -47.16 10.88
C ASP A 204 9.17 -48.32 10.76
#